data_7bb99f939778af662637093010ef4796
#
_entry.id   7bb99f939778af662637093010ef4796
#
_cell.length_a   1.000
_cell.length_b   1.000
_cell.length_c   1.000
_cell.angle_alpha   90.00
_cell.angle_beta   90.00
_cell.angle_gamma   90.00
#
_symmetry.space_group_name_H-M   'P 1'
#
loop_
_entity.id
_entity.type
_entity.pdbx_description
1 polymer ?
#
loop_
_entity_poly.entity_id
_entity_poly.type
_entity_poly.pdbx_seq_one_letter_code
_entity_poly.pdbx_strand_id
1 'polypeptide(L)'
;MTEKARKLKSVDSGNVRSHVSPEEWEMRCQLAAAYQLAAQFRWTDLIFTHFTARVPGSEHILINPYGLMFDEITASSIVKIDHEGNVIDDITGLGVNYAGFVIHGCVHEARPEINCVIHTHTRAGVAVSVQKHGLLPLSQHALRTYGMLTYHDYEGIALELDERERLAADLGKTSKAMILRNHGLVTLGDSVSEAFELMYYLDTACQIQIDALAGGRVEAGLIDEQTARKGFDQFQGPGGAEVNKAWVALLRMLDRKGVNYKS
;
A
#
# COMPACT_ATOMS: atom_id res chain seq x y z
N MET A 1 -8.66 -34.38 -11.12
CA MET A 1 -8.15 -34.49 -9.73
C MET A 1 -8.87 -33.45 -8.91
N THR A 2 -9.76 -33.89 -8.02
CA THR A 2 -10.53 -32.98 -7.15
C THR A 2 -9.63 -32.47 -6.03
N GLU A 3 -9.19 -31.24 -6.14
CA GLU A 3 -8.51 -30.53 -5.08
C GLU A 3 -9.52 -30.32 -3.94
N LYS A 4 -9.35 -31.07 -2.86
CA LYS A 4 -10.11 -30.86 -1.63
C LYS A 4 -9.82 -29.45 -1.16
N ALA A 5 -10.83 -28.56 -1.21
CA ALA A 5 -10.78 -27.29 -0.53
C ALA A 5 -10.28 -27.53 0.91
N ARG A 6 -9.05 -27.14 1.18
CA ARG A 6 -8.44 -27.29 2.50
C ARG A 6 -9.20 -26.34 3.41
N LYS A 7 -10.09 -26.88 4.25
CA LYS A 7 -10.71 -26.07 5.32
C LYS A 7 -9.59 -25.37 6.06
N LEU A 8 -9.53 -24.05 5.95
CA LEU A 8 -8.68 -23.24 6.81
C LEU A 8 -8.98 -23.66 8.24
N LYS A 9 -7.98 -24.15 8.97
CA LYS A 9 -8.12 -24.40 10.40
C LYS A 9 -8.53 -23.09 11.02
N SER A 10 -9.51 -23.08 11.90
CA SER A 10 -9.83 -21.90 12.71
C SER A 10 -8.55 -21.48 13.40
N VAL A 11 -8.05 -20.31 13.00
CA VAL A 11 -6.82 -19.76 13.52
C VAL A 11 -7.04 -19.43 14.99
N ASP A 12 -6.26 -20.01 15.89
CA ASP A 12 -6.28 -19.65 17.30
C ASP A 12 -5.56 -18.29 17.47
N SER A 13 -6.33 -17.20 17.30
CA SER A 13 -5.85 -15.83 17.40
C SER A 13 -5.18 -15.52 18.76
N GLY A 14 -5.53 -16.24 19.81
CA GLY A 14 -4.91 -16.12 21.14
C GLY A 14 -3.42 -16.48 21.14
N ASN A 15 -2.98 -17.27 20.18
CA ASN A 15 -1.61 -17.74 20.14
C ASN A 15 -0.62 -16.67 19.65
N VAL A 16 -0.89 -15.95 18.55
CA VAL A 16 0.05 -14.92 18.02
C VAL A 16 0.23 -13.77 18.99
N ARG A 17 -0.85 -13.22 19.54
CA ARG A 17 -0.81 -12.10 20.49
C ARG A 17 0.04 -12.40 21.73
N SER A 18 0.09 -13.67 22.17
CA SER A 18 0.85 -14.07 23.35
C SER A 18 2.36 -14.21 23.13
N HIS A 19 2.83 -14.24 21.86
CA HIS A 19 4.26 -14.45 21.55
C HIS A 19 4.94 -13.23 20.94
N VAL A 20 4.18 -12.19 20.57
CA VAL A 20 4.70 -10.96 19.97
C VAL A 20 4.70 -9.83 20.98
N SER A 21 5.54 -8.82 20.77
CA SER A 21 5.53 -7.63 21.62
C SER A 21 4.21 -6.83 21.43
N PRO A 22 3.83 -5.99 22.43
CA PRO A 22 2.68 -5.11 22.28
C PRO A 22 2.77 -4.20 21.06
N GLU A 23 3.96 -3.73 20.71
CA GLU A 23 4.24 -2.86 19.57
C GLU A 23 4.07 -3.62 18.25
N GLU A 24 4.55 -4.86 18.15
CA GLU A 24 4.31 -5.72 16.99
C GLU A 24 2.82 -6.00 16.83
N TRP A 25 2.13 -6.32 17.94
CA TRP A 25 0.70 -6.58 17.89
C TRP A 25 -0.11 -5.38 17.39
N GLU A 26 0.23 -4.19 17.88
CA GLU A 26 -0.42 -2.96 17.40
C GLU A 26 -0.14 -2.75 15.90
N MET A 27 1.10 -2.97 15.44
CA MET A 27 1.42 -2.88 14.02
C MET A 27 0.62 -3.88 13.17
N ARG A 28 0.44 -5.12 13.64
CA ARG A 28 -0.41 -6.12 12.99
C ARG A 28 -1.86 -5.65 12.91
N CYS A 29 -2.40 -5.05 13.97
CA CYS A 29 -3.74 -4.49 13.97
C CYS A 29 -3.89 -3.33 12.98
N GLN A 30 -2.92 -2.43 12.90
CA GLN A 30 -2.91 -1.31 11.96
C GLN A 30 -2.86 -1.83 10.51
N LEU A 31 -1.99 -2.80 10.22
CA LEU A 31 -1.85 -3.37 8.89
C LEU A 31 -3.11 -4.16 8.48
N ALA A 32 -3.68 -4.96 9.38
CA ALA A 32 -4.94 -5.66 9.13
C ALA A 32 -6.09 -4.69 8.85
N ALA A 33 -6.16 -3.57 9.61
CA ALA A 33 -7.13 -2.51 9.34
C ALA A 33 -6.96 -1.93 7.93
N ALA A 34 -5.72 -1.70 7.47
CA ALA A 34 -5.46 -1.21 6.11
C ALA A 34 -5.98 -2.18 5.04
N TYR A 35 -5.79 -3.49 5.21
CA TYR A 35 -6.35 -4.50 4.31
C TYR A 35 -7.87 -4.48 4.28
N GLN A 36 -8.52 -4.46 5.45
CA GLN A 36 -9.97 -4.39 5.55
C GLN A 36 -10.53 -3.11 4.91
N LEU A 37 -9.85 -1.97 5.10
CA LEU A 37 -10.22 -0.71 4.47
C LEU A 37 -10.01 -0.76 2.95
N ALA A 38 -8.92 -1.37 2.47
CA ALA A 38 -8.68 -1.56 1.04
C ALA A 38 -9.80 -2.38 0.38
N ALA A 39 -10.32 -3.40 1.06
CA ALA A 39 -11.50 -4.13 0.60
C ALA A 39 -12.75 -3.22 0.54
N GLN A 40 -12.97 -2.35 1.54
CA GLN A 40 -14.07 -1.38 1.53
C GLN A 40 -13.94 -0.37 0.38
N PHE A 41 -12.72 0.07 0.04
CA PHE A 41 -12.45 0.99 -1.06
C PHE A 41 -12.33 0.30 -2.43
N ARG A 42 -12.48 -1.04 -2.49
CA ARG A 42 -12.38 -1.83 -3.72
C ARG A 42 -11.00 -1.74 -4.39
N TRP A 43 -9.95 -1.72 -3.60
CA TRP A 43 -8.58 -1.73 -4.09
C TRP A 43 -8.01 -3.14 -4.26
N THR A 44 -8.85 -4.15 -4.10
CA THR A 44 -8.45 -5.56 -4.19
C THR A 44 -8.30 -6.01 -5.64
N ASP A 45 -7.34 -6.89 -5.87
CA ASP A 45 -7.15 -7.66 -7.10
C ASP A 45 -7.13 -9.14 -6.74
N LEU A 46 -8.29 -9.71 -6.43
CA LEU A 46 -8.44 -11.07 -5.87
C LEU A 46 -7.53 -11.23 -4.63
N ILE A 47 -6.58 -12.19 -4.70
CA ILE A 47 -5.59 -12.44 -3.63
C ILE A 47 -4.24 -11.76 -3.90
N PHE A 48 -4.16 -11.02 -5.01
CA PHE A 48 -2.95 -10.32 -5.41
C PHE A 48 -2.84 -8.94 -4.77
N THR A 49 -1.70 -8.31 -4.98
CA THR A 49 -1.25 -7.11 -4.29
C THR A 49 -0.97 -7.35 -2.80
N HIS A 50 -0.25 -6.42 -2.19
CA HIS A 50 0.25 -6.63 -0.83
C HIS A 50 0.56 -5.29 -0.17
N PHE A 51 0.42 -5.28 1.13
CA PHE A 51 0.85 -4.20 2.00
C PHE A 51 1.85 -4.78 2.99
N THR A 52 2.89 -4.04 3.29
CA THR A 52 3.88 -4.45 4.28
C THR A 52 4.06 -3.40 5.35
N ALA A 53 4.42 -3.86 6.54
CA ALA A 53 4.83 -2.96 7.62
C ALA A 53 6.05 -3.54 8.34
N ARG A 54 7.00 -2.68 8.72
CA ARG A 54 8.16 -3.07 9.51
C ARG A 54 7.74 -3.35 10.96
N VAL A 55 8.26 -4.42 11.53
CA VAL A 55 8.07 -4.70 12.96
C VAL A 55 8.86 -3.68 13.78
N PRO A 56 8.23 -2.95 14.72
CA PRO A 56 8.94 -1.96 15.52
C PRO A 56 10.16 -2.55 16.25
N GLY A 57 11.31 -1.88 16.11
CA GLY A 57 12.56 -2.31 16.75
C GLY A 57 13.20 -3.57 16.14
N SER A 58 12.80 -3.96 14.95
CA SER A 58 13.30 -5.16 14.26
C SER A 58 13.47 -4.90 12.75
N GLU A 59 14.28 -5.75 12.10
CA GLU A 59 14.41 -5.78 10.64
C GLU A 59 13.29 -6.62 9.96
N HIS A 60 12.44 -7.28 10.75
CA HIS A 60 11.38 -8.13 10.22
C HIS A 60 10.24 -7.32 9.61
N ILE A 61 9.55 -7.93 8.66
CA ILE A 61 8.46 -7.33 7.89
C ILE A 61 7.20 -8.15 8.07
N LEU A 62 6.08 -7.47 8.22
CA LEU A 62 4.73 -8.03 8.23
C LEU A 62 4.13 -7.90 6.83
N ILE A 63 3.47 -8.96 6.34
CA ILE A 63 2.84 -9.03 5.02
C ILE A 63 1.61 -9.96 5.08
N ASN A 64 0.67 -9.81 4.13
CA ASN A 64 -0.48 -10.71 4.04
C ASN A 64 -0.09 -12.14 3.64
N PRO A 65 -0.80 -13.15 4.16
CA PRO A 65 -0.67 -14.51 3.65
C PRO A 65 -1.16 -14.61 2.21
N TYR A 66 -0.46 -15.38 1.38
CA TYR A 66 -0.82 -15.55 -0.02
C TYR A 66 -1.94 -16.58 -0.18
N GLY A 67 -3.14 -16.09 -0.47
CA GLY A 67 -4.32 -16.94 -0.64
C GLY A 67 -5.55 -16.48 0.15
N LEU A 68 -5.41 -15.48 1.02
CA LEU A 68 -6.55 -14.80 1.65
C LEU A 68 -6.97 -13.58 0.84
N MET A 69 -8.28 -13.37 0.75
CA MET A 69 -8.84 -12.09 0.30
C MET A 69 -8.59 -11.03 1.38
N PHE A 70 -8.54 -9.76 0.99
CA PHE A 70 -8.22 -8.67 1.92
C PHE A 70 -9.20 -8.54 3.09
N ASP A 71 -10.47 -8.88 2.88
CA ASP A 71 -11.51 -8.88 3.92
C ASP A 71 -11.46 -10.11 4.86
N GLU A 72 -10.58 -11.08 4.57
CA GLU A 72 -10.31 -12.22 5.46
C GLU A 72 -9.11 -11.96 6.39
N ILE A 73 -8.32 -10.89 6.14
CA ILE A 73 -7.06 -10.63 6.85
C ILE A 73 -7.35 -10.05 8.22
N THR A 74 -6.75 -10.68 9.25
CA THR A 74 -6.78 -10.24 10.65
C THR A 74 -5.34 -10.07 11.18
N ALA A 75 -5.19 -9.44 12.34
CA ALA A 75 -3.90 -9.22 12.97
C ALA A 75 -3.10 -10.53 13.17
N SER A 76 -3.77 -11.62 13.54
CA SER A 76 -3.15 -12.93 13.71
C SER A 76 -2.80 -13.63 12.40
N SER A 77 -3.55 -13.36 11.30
CA SER A 77 -3.29 -14.00 10.01
C SER A 77 -2.07 -13.43 9.29
N ILE A 78 -1.61 -12.24 9.65
CA ILE A 78 -0.46 -11.58 9.03
C ILE A 78 0.80 -12.42 9.26
N VAL A 79 1.56 -12.64 8.19
CA VAL A 79 2.82 -13.39 8.18
C VAL A 79 3.97 -12.46 8.53
N LYS A 80 4.92 -12.95 9.32
CA LYS A 80 6.19 -12.28 9.60
C LYS A 80 7.30 -12.94 8.79
N ILE A 81 8.09 -12.12 8.09
CA ILE A 81 9.22 -12.55 7.27
C ILE A 81 10.49 -11.79 7.66
N ASP A 82 11.63 -12.34 7.30
CA ASP A 82 12.91 -11.62 7.35
C ASP A 82 13.12 -10.75 6.09
N HIS A 83 14.27 -10.09 6.00
CA HIS A 83 14.63 -9.22 4.88
C HIS A 83 15.02 -9.98 3.59
N GLU A 84 15.21 -11.31 3.67
CA GLU A 84 15.34 -12.19 2.51
C GLU A 84 14.00 -12.76 2.03
N GLY A 85 12.91 -12.54 2.78
CA GLY A 85 11.58 -13.07 2.47
C GLY A 85 11.31 -14.45 3.06
N ASN A 86 12.19 -14.98 3.94
CA ASN A 86 11.93 -16.23 4.62
C ASN A 86 10.86 -16.06 5.70
N VAL A 87 9.93 -17.01 5.78
CA VAL A 87 8.84 -16.98 6.76
C VAL A 87 9.40 -17.29 8.16
N ILE A 88 9.17 -16.34 9.08
CA ILE A 88 9.52 -16.49 10.51
C ILE A 88 8.31 -16.96 11.31
N ASP A 89 7.12 -16.37 11.04
CA ASP A 89 5.88 -16.68 11.74
C ASP A 89 4.70 -16.65 10.76
N ASP A 90 4.00 -17.78 10.64
CA ASP A 90 2.82 -17.94 9.77
C ASP A 90 1.88 -19.00 10.34
N ILE A 91 0.86 -18.56 11.03
CA ILE A 91 -0.16 -19.46 11.58
C ILE A 91 -1.13 -20.00 10.53
N THR A 92 -1.19 -19.36 9.35
CA THR A 92 -2.07 -19.78 8.26
C THR A 92 -1.50 -20.95 7.46
N GLY A 93 -0.18 -21.06 7.40
CA GLY A 93 0.54 -22.03 6.58
C GLY A 93 0.39 -21.78 5.08
N LEU A 94 -0.01 -20.57 4.68
CA LEU A 94 -0.20 -20.18 3.27
C LEU A 94 1.07 -19.59 2.65
N GLY A 95 2.01 -19.12 3.50
CA GLY A 95 3.20 -18.42 3.03
C GLY A 95 2.88 -17.05 2.43
N VAL A 96 3.82 -16.51 1.68
CA VAL A 96 3.75 -15.16 1.07
C VAL A 96 3.94 -15.21 -0.43
N ASN A 97 3.48 -14.17 -1.12
CA ASN A 97 3.77 -13.98 -2.54
C ASN A 97 5.19 -13.42 -2.70
N TYR A 98 6.13 -14.24 -3.20
CA TYR A 98 7.52 -13.85 -3.34
C TYR A 98 7.73 -12.69 -4.32
N ALA A 99 7.00 -12.64 -5.44
CA ALA A 99 7.08 -11.53 -6.39
C ALA A 99 6.71 -10.19 -5.73
N GLY A 100 5.71 -10.22 -4.85
CA GLY A 100 5.32 -9.05 -4.06
C GLY A 100 6.40 -8.60 -3.09
N PHE A 101 7.10 -9.55 -2.49
CA PHE A 101 8.20 -9.25 -1.58
C PHE A 101 9.37 -8.57 -2.31
N VAL A 102 9.67 -8.90 -3.58
CA VAL A 102 10.79 -8.28 -4.32
C VAL A 102 10.67 -6.76 -4.35
N ILE A 103 9.50 -6.22 -4.69
CA ILE A 103 9.25 -4.77 -4.72
C ILE A 103 9.34 -4.17 -3.30
N HIS A 104 8.61 -4.75 -2.34
CA HIS A 104 8.54 -4.20 -0.98
C HIS A 104 9.85 -4.36 -0.20
N GLY A 105 10.52 -5.49 -0.34
CA GLY A 105 11.83 -5.73 0.26
C GLY A 105 12.86 -4.72 -0.21
N CYS A 106 12.90 -4.43 -1.52
CA CYS A 106 13.73 -3.38 -2.10
C CYS A 106 13.47 -2.01 -1.46
N VAL A 107 12.21 -1.61 -1.33
CA VAL A 107 11.85 -0.33 -0.72
C VAL A 107 12.28 -0.29 0.75
N HIS A 108 11.99 -1.32 1.53
CA HIS A 108 12.38 -1.38 2.93
C HIS A 108 13.90 -1.36 3.14
N GLU A 109 14.66 -1.97 2.22
CA GLU A 109 16.13 -1.95 2.26
C GLU A 109 16.69 -0.59 1.87
N ALA A 110 16.20 0.02 0.78
CA ALA A 110 16.66 1.32 0.27
C ALA A 110 16.25 2.50 1.17
N ARG A 111 15.15 2.36 1.91
CA ARG A 111 14.51 3.41 2.71
C ARG A 111 14.19 2.91 4.12
N PRO A 112 15.22 2.77 4.99
CA PRO A 112 15.04 2.20 6.34
C PRO A 112 14.13 3.04 7.26
N GLU A 113 13.90 4.32 6.94
CA GLU A 113 12.95 5.18 7.65
C GLU A 113 11.47 4.89 7.28
N ILE A 114 11.21 4.17 6.19
CA ILE A 114 9.86 3.80 5.78
C ILE A 114 9.39 2.58 6.58
N ASN A 115 8.27 2.73 7.25
CA ASN A 115 7.67 1.68 8.06
C ASN A 115 6.52 0.94 7.37
N CYS A 116 5.91 1.54 6.34
CA CYS A 116 4.81 0.89 5.60
C CYS A 116 4.93 1.15 4.10
N VAL A 117 4.67 0.10 3.31
CA VAL A 117 4.57 0.15 1.85
C VAL A 117 3.24 -0.47 1.44
N ILE A 118 2.50 0.22 0.59
CA ILE A 118 1.20 -0.22 0.05
C ILE A 118 1.30 -0.28 -1.47
N HIS A 119 0.98 -1.42 -2.05
CA HIS A 119 0.91 -1.63 -3.49
C HIS A 119 -0.49 -2.09 -3.91
N THR A 120 -1.03 -1.48 -4.97
CA THR A 120 -2.37 -1.78 -5.49
C THR A 120 -2.42 -1.80 -7.01
N HIS A 121 -3.33 -2.62 -7.55
CA HIS A 121 -3.68 -2.66 -8.98
C HIS A 121 -5.06 -2.03 -9.22
N THR A 122 -5.36 -0.89 -8.60
CA THR A 122 -6.66 -0.25 -8.81
C THR A 122 -6.86 0.06 -10.30
N ARG A 123 -8.10 -0.10 -10.79
CA ARG A 123 -8.41 0.12 -12.20
C ARG A 123 -7.99 1.50 -12.69
N ALA A 124 -8.22 2.54 -11.89
CA ALA A 124 -7.84 3.91 -12.24
C ALA A 124 -6.32 4.10 -12.18
N GLY A 125 -5.66 3.53 -11.16
CA GLY A 125 -4.20 3.54 -11.05
C GLY A 125 -3.52 2.88 -12.25
N VAL A 126 -3.95 1.68 -12.62
CA VAL A 126 -3.46 0.99 -13.83
C VAL A 126 -3.76 1.81 -15.08
N ALA A 127 -4.96 2.37 -15.22
CA ALA A 127 -5.32 3.18 -16.39
C ALA A 127 -4.47 4.46 -16.53
N VAL A 128 -4.06 5.09 -15.41
CA VAL A 128 -3.13 6.23 -15.44
C VAL A 128 -1.70 5.76 -15.68
N SER A 129 -1.30 4.60 -15.16
CA SER A 129 0.05 4.06 -15.32
C SER A 129 0.43 3.80 -16.78
N VAL A 130 -0.54 3.50 -17.65
CA VAL A 130 -0.33 3.31 -19.09
C VAL A 130 -0.27 4.62 -19.88
N GLN A 131 -0.65 5.75 -19.27
CA GLN A 131 -0.65 7.04 -19.93
C GLN A 131 0.77 7.62 -19.97
N LYS A 132 1.26 7.99 -21.14
CA LYS A 132 2.63 8.50 -21.32
C LYS A 132 2.95 9.70 -20.41
N HIS A 133 1.99 10.59 -20.20
CA HIS A 133 2.14 11.76 -19.34
C HIS A 133 2.02 11.46 -17.84
N GLY A 134 1.55 10.26 -17.47
CA GLY A 134 1.32 9.89 -16.08
C GLY A 134 0.19 10.66 -15.40
N LEU A 135 0.30 10.91 -14.11
CA LEU A 135 -0.66 11.67 -13.34
C LEU A 135 -0.50 13.17 -13.61
N LEU A 136 -1.61 13.81 -13.97
CA LEU A 136 -1.68 15.24 -14.27
C LEU A 136 -2.16 16.04 -13.05
N PRO A 137 -1.72 17.29 -12.87
CA PRO A 137 -2.19 18.16 -11.80
C PRO A 137 -3.57 18.74 -12.13
N LEU A 138 -4.58 17.85 -12.23
CA LEU A 138 -5.97 18.21 -12.57
C LEU A 138 -6.84 18.57 -11.36
N SER A 139 -6.41 18.19 -10.16
CA SER A 139 -7.23 18.32 -8.96
C SER A 139 -6.39 18.55 -7.72
N GLN A 140 -7.00 19.11 -6.68
CA GLN A 140 -6.36 19.21 -5.37
C GLN A 140 -5.88 17.84 -4.84
N HIS A 141 -6.56 16.74 -5.19
CA HIS A 141 -6.15 15.39 -4.83
C HIS A 141 -4.80 15.02 -5.44
N ALA A 142 -4.57 15.36 -6.71
CA ALA A 142 -3.28 15.11 -7.37
C ALA A 142 -2.13 15.89 -6.73
N LEU A 143 -2.40 17.05 -6.15
CA LEU A 143 -1.37 17.87 -5.50
C LEU A 143 -0.82 17.22 -4.22
N ARG A 144 -1.55 16.29 -3.62
CA ARG A 144 -1.09 15.57 -2.41
C ARG A 144 0.20 14.80 -2.64
N THR A 145 0.43 14.31 -3.85
CA THR A 145 1.62 13.54 -4.23
C THR A 145 2.53 14.27 -5.21
N TYR A 146 2.18 15.47 -5.68
CA TYR A 146 2.82 16.17 -6.79
C TYR A 146 4.35 16.29 -6.66
N GLY A 147 4.85 16.62 -5.49
CA GLY A 147 6.29 16.82 -5.24
C GLY A 147 7.04 15.56 -4.79
N MET A 148 6.35 14.42 -4.64
CA MET A 148 6.92 13.17 -4.13
C MET A 148 6.55 11.95 -4.98
N LEU A 149 5.97 12.15 -6.17
CA LEU A 149 5.58 11.08 -7.10
C LEU A 149 6.69 10.82 -8.10
N THR A 150 7.07 9.54 -8.23
CA THR A 150 8.01 9.05 -9.24
C THR A 150 7.39 7.96 -10.10
N TYR A 151 8.14 7.49 -11.09
CA TYR A 151 7.71 6.46 -12.02
C TYR A 151 8.81 5.42 -12.16
N HIS A 152 8.40 4.18 -12.35
CA HIS A 152 9.29 3.08 -12.71
C HIS A 152 8.73 2.37 -13.94
N ASP A 153 9.57 2.11 -14.95
CA ASP A 153 9.15 1.46 -16.17
C ASP A 153 8.86 -0.03 -15.95
N TYR A 154 7.96 -0.60 -16.77
CA TYR A 154 7.58 -2.00 -16.66
C TYR A 154 8.66 -2.91 -17.23
N GLU A 155 9.23 -3.77 -16.39
CA GLU A 155 10.27 -4.72 -16.78
C GLU A 155 9.80 -6.17 -16.80
N GLY A 156 8.53 -6.43 -16.53
CA GLY A 156 7.94 -7.76 -16.42
C GLY A 156 7.35 -8.04 -15.05
N ILE A 157 7.22 -9.32 -14.69
CA ILE A 157 6.86 -9.70 -13.32
C ILE A 157 8.14 -9.60 -12.47
N ALA A 158 8.12 -8.81 -11.41
CA ALA A 158 9.25 -8.52 -10.54
C ALA A 158 9.80 -9.80 -9.86
N LEU A 159 10.63 -10.54 -10.57
CA LEU A 159 11.28 -11.76 -10.10
C LEU A 159 12.81 -11.64 -10.11
N GLU A 160 13.35 -10.63 -10.80
CA GLU A 160 14.78 -10.46 -11.00
C GLU A 160 15.37 -9.48 -9.98
N LEU A 161 16.51 -9.85 -9.41
CA LEU A 161 17.17 -9.02 -8.39
C LEU A 161 17.71 -7.69 -8.94
N ASP A 162 18.08 -7.65 -10.21
CA ASP A 162 18.60 -6.41 -10.85
C ASP A 162 17.54 -5.33 -10.97
N GLU A 163 16.25 -5.68 -11.07
CA GLU A 163 15.14 -4.71 -11.05
C GLU A 163 15.10 -3.92 -9.74
N ARG A 164 15.50 -4.54 -8.62
CA ARG A 164 15.52 -3.89 -7.30
C ARG A 164 16.40 -2.64 -7.27
N GLU A 165 17.58 -2.70 -7.88
CA GLU A 165 18.49 -1.53 -7.91
C GLU A 165 17.90 -0.38 -8.73
N ARG A 166 17.26 -0.68 -9.86
CA ARG A 166 16.63 0.32 -10.72
C ARG A 166 15.39 0.92 -10.06
N LEU A 167 14.55 0.09 -9.46
CA LEU A 167 13.38 0.55 -8.71
C LEU A 167 13.79 1.46 -7.53
N ALA A 168 14.82 1.10 -6.78
CA ALA A 168 15.35 1.93 -5.69
C ALA A 168 15.90 3.27 -6.22
N ALA A 169 16.59 3.25 -7.37
CA ALA A 169 17.12 4.46 -8.00
C ALA A 169 15.98 5.39 -8.47
N ASP A 170 14.94 4.86 -9.11
CA ASP A 170 13.78 5.61 -9.56
C ASP A 170 12.94 6.16 -8.41
N LEU A 171 12.83 5.40 -7.31
CA LEU A 171 12.17 5.86 -6.09
C LEU A 171 12.90 7.05 -5.47
N GLY A 172 14.23 7.02 -5.47
CA GLY A 172 15.04 8.06 -4.86
C GLY A 172 14.88 8.16 -3.35
N LYS A 173 15.40 9.26 -2.79
CA LYS A 173 15.53 9.42 -1.32
C LYS A 173 14.34 10.11 -0.65
N THR A 174 13.48 10.78 -1.39
CA THR A 174 12.44 11.65 -0.82
C THR A 174 11.03 11.32 -1.26
N SER A 175 10.87 10.50 -2.31
CA SER A 175 9.56 10.13 -2.83
C SER A 175 8.82 9.23 -1.86
N LYS A 176 7.50 9.42 -1.76
CA LYS A 176 6.58 8.60 -0.97
C LYS A 176 5.45 8.02 -1.83
N ALA A 177 5.48 8.24 -3.14
CA ALA A 177 4.55 7.67 -4.10
C ALA A 177 5.28 7.31 -5.39
N MET A 178 4.89 6.20 -6.00
CA MET A 178 5.41 5.75 -7.30
C MET A 178 4.30 5.15 -8.14
N ILE A 179 4.31 5.46 -9.43
CA ILE A 179 3.51 4.76 -10.43
C ILE A 179 4.41 3.77 -11.15
N LEU A 180 4.13 2.49 -10.99
CA LEU A 180 4.72 1.43 -11.79
C LEU A 180 4.03 1.44 -13.16
N ARG A 181 4.76 1.76 -14.23
CA ARG A 181 4.21 1.85 -15.59
C ARG A 181 3.56 0.52 -16.00
N ASN A 182 2.36 0.60 -16.58
CA ASN A 182 1.57 -0.55 -17.03
C ASN A 182 1.24 -1.59 -15.93
N HIS A 183 1.37 -1.22 -14.64
CA HIS A 183 1.25 -2.17 -13.54
C HIS A 183 0.33 -1.66 -12.43
N GLY A 184 0.69 -0.58 -11.73
CA GLY A 184 -0.09 -0.13 -10.58
C GLY A 184 0.54 1.01 -9.81
N LEU A 185 0.11 1.13 -8.55
CA LEU A 185 0.49 2.22 -7.65
C LEU A 185 1.26 1.67 -6.43
N VAL A 186 2.23 2.44 -5.98
CA VAL A 186 2.95 2.19 -4.71
C VAL A 186 2.94 3.46 -3.88
N THR A 187 2.69 3.35 -2.58
CA THR A 187 2.86 4.44 -1.62
C THR A 187 3.62 3.99 -0.39
N LEU A 188 4.35 4.91 0.18
CA LEU A 188 5.25 4.71 1.31
C LEU A 188 4.87 5.65 2.46
N GLY A 189 5.05 5.21 3.69
CA GLY A 189 4.81 6.03 4.86
C GLY A 189 5.66 5.65 6.06
N ASP A 190 5.86 6.61 6.95
CA ASP A 190 6.47 6.40 8.26
C ASP A 190 5.50 5.63 9.19
N SER A 191 4.27 5.48 8.75
CA SER A 191 3.21 4.73 9.41
C SER A 191 2.23 4.12 8.40
N VAL A 192 1.45 3.13 8.83
CA VAL A 192 0.37 2.55 8.02
C VAL A 192 -0.65 3.62 7.62
N SER A 193 -0.99 4.53 8.54
CA SER A 193 -1.95 5.60 8.29
C SER A 193 -1.47 6.55 7.18
N GLU A 194 -0.20 6.91 7.16
CA GLU A 194 0.36 7.80 6.12
C GLU A 194 0.38 7.13 4.76
N ALA A 195 0.91 5.90 4.66
CA ALA A 195 0.93 5.16 3.40
C ALA A 195 -0.48 4.97 2.84
N PHE A 196 -1.46 4.66 3.71
CA PHE A 196 -2.86 4.48 3.33
C PHE A 196 -3.51 5.78 2.83
N GLU A 197 -3.27 6.89 3.52
CA GLU A 197 -3.80 8.19 3.10
C GLU A 197 -3.21 8.61 1.74
N LEU A 198 -1.92 8.44 1.55
CA LEU A 198 -1.27 8.72 0.26
C LEU A 198 -1.88 7.86 -0.87
N MET A 199 -2.13 6.57 -0.62
CA MET A 199 -2.79 5.68 -1.58
C MET A 199 -4.21 6.16 -1.89
N TYR A 200 -4.96 6.58 -0.86
CA TYR A 200 -6.32 7.11 -1.06
C TYR A 200 -6.33 8.32 -2.00
N TYR A 201 -5.43 9.28 -1.76
CA TYR A 201 -5.36 10.48 -2.60
C TYR A 201 -4.81 10.18 -4.00
N LEU A 202 -3.83 9.30 -4.12
CA LEU A 202 -3.25 8.90 -5.40
C LEU A 202 -4.28 8.18 -6.28
N ASP A 203 -4.98 7.19 -5.73
CA ASP A 203 -6.04 6.47 -6.46
C ASP A 203 -7.21 7.39 -6.82
N THR A 204 -7.66 8.24 -5.88
CA THR A 204 -8.72 9.22 -6.15
C THR A 204 -8.30 10.21 -7.24
N ALA A 205 -7.05 10.67 -7.26
CA ALA A 205 -6.54 11.53 -8.32
C ALA A 205 -6.53 10.81 -9.67
N CYS A 206 -6.17 9.53 -9.70
CA CYS A 206 -6.25 8.70 -10.90
C CYS A 206 -7.70 8.55 -11.40
N GLN A 207 -8.66 8.31 -10.51
CA GLN A 207 -10.09 8.24 -10.85
C GLN A 207 -10.55 9.55 -11.45
N ILE A 208 -10.26 10.69 -10.80
CA ILE A 208 -10.61 12.03 -11.31
C ILE A 208 -10.01 12.27 -12.70
N GLN A 209 -8.75 11.88 -12.92
CA GLN A 209 -8.11 12.03 -14.23
C GLN A 209 -8.82 11.22 -15.31
N ILE A 210 -9.15 9.95 -15.05
CA ILE A 210 -9.87 9.09 -16.00
C ILE A 210 -11.23 9.69 -16.33
N ASP A 211 -12.00 10.14 -15.34
CA ASP A 211 -13.31 10.72 -15.52
C ASP A 211 -13.22 12.06 -16.30
N ALA A 212 -12.27 12.92 -15.97
CA ALA A 212 -12.07 14.20 -16.64
C ALA A 212 -11.64 14.03 -18.11
N LEU A 213 -10.86 12.99 -18.42
CA LEU A 213 -10.38 12.73 -19.78
C LEU A 213 -11.36 11.88 -20.62
N ALA A 214 -12.42 11.34 -20.03
CA ALA A 214 -13.40 10.48 -20.75
C ALA A 214 -14.08 11.18 -21.92
N GLY A 215 -14.25 12.52 -21.86
CA GLY A 215 -14.81 13.36 -22.93
C GLY A 215 -13.80 13.82 -23.98
N GLY A 216 -12.54 13.40 -23.91
CA GLY A 216 -11.47 13.85 -24.80
C GLY A 216 -10.47 14.78 -24.11
N ARG A 217 -9.79 15.65 -24.88
CA ARG A 217 -8.76 16.54 -24.31
C ARG A 217 -9.32 17.52 -23.30
N VAL A 218 -8.66 17.60 -22.15
CA VAL A 218 -8.82 18.71 -21.21
C VAL A 218 -7.84 19.81 -21.64
N GLU A 219 -8.29 20.75 -22.47
CA GLU A 219 -7.45 21.86 -22.96
C GLU A 219 -7.24 22.96 -21.94
N ALA A 220 -8.17 23.09 -20.99
CA ALA A 220 -8.12 24.09 -19.92
C ALA A 220 -8.44 23.42 -18.57
N GLY A 221 -7.52 23.35 -17.66
CA GLY A 221 -7.79 22.79 -16.33
C GLY A 221 -6.60 22.21 -15.62
N LEU A 222 -5.42 22.19 -16.27
CA LEU A 222 -4.20 21.88 -15.56
C LEU A 222 -3.86 23.02 -14.59
N ILE A 223 -3.61 22.66 -13.36
CA ILE A 223 -3.07 23.58 -12.36
C ILE A 223 -1.62 23.91 -12.78
N ASP A 224 -1.31 25.19 -12.89
CA ASP A 224 0.05 25.60 -13.24
C ASP A 224 1.09 25.14 -12.19
N GLU A 225 2.34 25.02 -12.62
CA GLU A 225 3.41 24.45 -11.78
C GLU A 225 3.61 25.20 -10.45
N GLN A 226 3.53 26.52 -10.47
CA GLN A 226 3.71 27.34 -9.26
C GLN A 226 2.58 27.09 -8.26
N THR A 227 1.34 27.05 -8.73
CA THR A 227 0.15 26.77 -7.90
C THR A 227 0.18 25.32 -7.43
N ALA A 228 0.57 24.37 -8.29
CA ALA A 228 0.70 22.97 -7.92
C ALA A 228 1.76 22.75 -6.81
N ARG A 229 2.93 23.37 -6.95
CA ARG A 229 3.96 23.34 -5.92
C ARG A 229 3.48 23.96 -4.61
N LYS A 230 2.88 25.13 -4.66
CA LYS A 230 2.27 25.77 -3.48
C LYS A 230 1.25 24.87 -2.79
N GLY A 231 0.36 24.21 -3.55
CA GLY A 231 -0.64 23.30 -3.02
C GLY A 231 0.00 22.09 -2.34
N PHE A 232 1.03 21.50 -2.96
CA PHE A 232 1.80 20.42 -2.38
C PHE A 232 2.45 20.84 -1.05
N ASP A 233 3.14 21.99 -1.01
CA ASP A 233 3.82 22.48 0.20
C ASP A 233 2.82 22.75 1.34
N GLN A 234 1.61 23.21 1.02
CA GLN A 234 0.55 23.39 2.01
C GLN A 234 0.11 22.07 2.65
N PHE A 235 0.11 20.96 1.90
CA PHE A 235 -0.17 19.63 2.44
C PHE A 235 0.95 19.07 3.30
N GLN A 236 2.20 19.51 3.11
CA GLN A 236 3.33 19.12 3.98
C GLN A 236 3.37 19.91 5.30
N GLY A 237 2.63 21.00 5.40
CA GLY A 237 2.57 21.86 6.58
C GLY A 237 1.66 21.32 7.70
N PRO A 238 1.20 22.20 8.62
CA PRO A 238 0.36 21.79 9.76
C PRO A 238 -0.91 21.03 9.40
N GLY A 239 -1.41 21.14 8.16
CA GLY A 239 -2.51 20.33 7.63
C GLY A 239 -2.15 18.83 7.49
N GLY A 240 -0.86 18.49 7.40
CA GLY A 240 -0.39 17.09 7.41
C GLY A 240 -0.64 16.37 8.75
N ALA A 241 -0.76 17.12 9.86
CA ALA A 241 -1.15 16.56 11.16
C ALA A 241 -2.60 16.00 11.17
N GLU A 242 -3.38 16.24 10.13
CA GLU A 242 -4.76 15.72 10.00
C GLU A 242 -4.82 14.24 9.57
N VAL A 243 -3.71 13.65 9.08
CA VAL A 243 -3.60 12.22 8.73
C VAL A 243 -4.16 11.34 9.85
N ASN A 244 -3.75 11.59 11.08
CA ASN A 244 -4.22 10.82 12.22
C ASN A 244 -5.73 10.93 12.47
N LYS A 245 -6.36 12.06 12.16
CA LYS A 245 -7.81 12.23 12.33
C LYS A 245 -8.60 11.38 11.32
N ALA A 246 -8.17 11.37 10.07
CA ALA A 246 -8.79 10.54 9.04
C ALA A 246 -8.64 9.06 9.36
N TRP A 247 -7.44 8.61 9.73
CA TRP A 247 -7.18 7.23 10.10
C TRP A 247 -8.04 6.78 11.29
N VAL A 248 -8.07 7.55 12.37
CA VAL A 248 -8.94 7.25 13.53
C VAL A 248 -10.42 7.19 13.14
N ALA A 249 -10.88 8.02 12.20
CA ALA A 249 -12.25 7.95 11.70
C ALA A 249 -12.51 6.67 10.88
N LEU A 250 -11.53 6.21 10.09
CA LEU A 250 -11.60 4.95 9.34
C LEU A 250 -11.62 3.73 10.28
N LEU A 251 -10.79 3.70 11.32
CA LEU A 251 -10.83 2.65 12.33
C LEU A 251 -12.20 2.58 13.03
N ARG A 252 -12.76 3.74 13.43
CA ARG A 252 -14.13 3.79 13.98
C ARG A 252 -15.18 3.30 12.98
N MET A 253 -14.97 3.49 11.68
CA MET A 253 -15.87 2.94 10.66
C MET A 253 -15.82 1.41 10.66
N LEU A 254 -14.64 0.79 10.71
CA LEU A 254 -14.50 -0.67 10.82
C LEU A 254 -15.14 -1.20 12.08
N ASP A 255 -14.89 -0.56 13.24
CA ASP A 255 -15.47 -0.95 14.53
C ASP A 255 -17.02 -0.89 14.47
N ARG A 256 -17.61 0.18 13.91
CA ARG A 256 -19.08 0.29 13.74
C ARG A 256 -19.67 -0.76 12.79
N LYS A 257 -18.90 -1.23 11.81
CA LYS A 257 -19.31 -2.30 10.90
C LYS A 257 -19.11 -3.70 11.50
N GLY A 258 -18.55 -3.81 12.70
CA GLY A 258 -18.27 -5.07 13.35
C GLY A 258 -17.16 -5.88 12.67
N VAL A 259 -16.25 -5.22 11.97
CA VAL A 259 -15.13 -5.89 11.28
C VAL A 259 -14.10 -6.37 12.30
N ASN A 260 -13.86 -7.68 12.32
CA ASN A 260 -12.97 -8.30 13.30
C ASN A 260 -11.50 -8.35 12.82
N TYR A 261 -10.89 -7.21 12.58
CA TYR A 261 -9.50 -7.14 12.13
C TYR A 261 -8.45 -7.29 13.24
N LYS A 262 -8.86 -7.20 14.51
CA LYS A 262 -7.98 -7.27 15.69
C LYS A 262 -7.83 -8.68 16.28
N SER A 263 -8.44 -9.69 15.65
CA SER A 263 -8.34 -11.08 16.12
C SER A 263 -7.05 -11.76 15.66
#